data_2ca41248c805ef3a63306e5d4315e1c4
#
_entry.id   2ca41248c805ef3a63306e5d4315e1c4
#
_cell.length_a   1.000
_cell.length_b   1.000
_cell.length_c   1.000
_cell.angle_alpha   90.00
_cell.angle_beta   90.00
_cell.angle_gamma   90.00
#
_symmetry.space_group_name_H-M   'P 1'
#
loop_
_entity.id
_entity.type
_entity.pdbx_description
1 polymer ?
#
loop_
_entity_poly.entity_id
_entity_poly.type
_entity_poly.pdbx_seq_one_letter_code
_entity_poly.pdbx_strand_id
1 'polypeptide(L)'
;MAVMASCVKPEDTYVDALTLAKDGTTSGGPTSATTVTTPPVSSTGSTADVLGIKNPLATIDLTSNAGAALRAVGGYLVKNGIVVVQVSAGVYAAVTQTCSHEPKKQVTFNVNEFYCTAHGARFGLDGSGKNSLGSRGIAAYKTISDGKTLVVY
;
A
#
# COMPACT_ATOMS: atom_id res chain seq x y z
N MET A 1 -21.68 39.17 -42.07
CA MET A 1 -20.93 37.96 -42.44
C MET A 1 -20.53 37.26 -41.19
N ALA A 2 -21.15 36.15 -40.88
CA ALA A 2 -20.93 35.38 -39.67
C ALA A 2 -19.93 34.26 -39.97
N VAL A 3 -18.87 34.16 -39.16
CA VAL A 3 -17.92 33.05 -39.23
C VAL A 3 -18.17 32.15 -38.01
N MET A 4 -18.64 30.94 -38.28
CA MET A 4 -18.87 29.91 -37.29
C MET A 4 -17.54 29.26 -36.95
N ALA A 5 -17.07 29.40 -35.71
CA ALA A 5 -15.98 28.62 -35.17
C ALA A 5 -16.54 27.30 -34.60
N SER A 6 -16.21 26.19 -35.25
CA SER A 6 -16.52 24.84 -34.82
C SER A 6 -15.57 24.43 -33.70
N CYS A 7 -16.08 24.23 -32.49
CA CYS A 7 -15.36 23.56 -31.41
C CYS A 7 -15.42 22.05 -31.62
N VAL A 8 -14.30 21.46 -31.99
CA VAL A 8 -14.10 20.01 -31.95
C VAL A 8 -13.80 19.61 -30.50
N LYS A 9 -14.71 18.81 -29.93
CA LYS A 9 -14.42 18.10 -28.66
C LYS A 9 -13.40 17.01 -28.90
N PRO A 10 -12.37 16.87 -28.07
CA PRO A 10 -11.58 15.65 -28.08
C PRO A 10 -12.43 14.50 -27.52
N GLU A 11 -12.52 13.46 -28.29
CA GLU A 11 -13.15 12.20 -27.92
C GLU A 11 -12.36 11.58 -26.77
N ASP A 12 -12.98 11.47 -25.60
CA ASP A 12 -12.48 10.65 -24.49
C ASP A 12 -12.53 9.18 -24.93
N THR A 13 -11.38 8.67 -25.30
CA THR A 13 -11.22 7.22 -25.55
C THR A 13 -11.13 6.52 -24.20
N TYR A 14 -12.29 6.27 -23.60
CA TYR A 14 -12.41 5.39 -22.45
C TYR A 14 -12.20 3.96 -22.94
N VAL A 15 -11.04 3.39 -22.68
CA VAL A 15 -10.79 1.95 -22.89
C VAL A 15 -11.45 1.18 -21.76
N ASP A 16 -12.59 0.61 -22.04
CA ASP A 16 -13.29 -0.33 -21.17
C ASP A 16 -12.49 -1.64 -21.11
N ALA A 17 -11.68 -1.79 -20.05
CA ALA A 17 -10.86 -2.97 -19.81
C ALA A 17 -11.60 -3.95 -18.90
N LEU A 18 -12.73 -4.48 -19.36
CA LEU A 18 -13.41 -5.62 -18.73
C LEU A 18 -14.14 -6.48 -19.76
N THR A 19 -13.36 -7.20 -20.56
CA THR A 19 -13.90 -8.37 -21.23
C THR A 19 -13.25 -9.59 -20.64
N LEU A 20 -13.93 -10.21 -19.69
CA LEU A 20 -13.60 -11.53 -19.17
C LEU A 20 -13.97 -12.56 -20.23
N ALA A 21 -13.06 -12.92 -21.11
CA ALA A 21 -13.23 -14.03 -22.00
C ALA A 21 -12.98 -15.34 -21.27
N LYS A 22 -14.04 -16.08 -21.04
CA LYS A 22 -14.06 -17.50 -20.70
C LYS A 22 -13.76 -18.25 -22.01
N ASP A 23 -12.60 -18.84 -22.14
CA ASP A 23 -12.42 -20.20 -22.68
C ASP A 23 -10.94 -20.61 -22.61
N GLY A 24 -10.74 -21.85 -22.20
CA GLY A 24 -9.45 -22.47 -22.05
C GLY A 24 -8.85 -22.91 -23.38
N THR A 25 -7.53 -22.95 -23.45
CA THR A 25 -6.73 -24.05 -23.96
C THR A 25 -5.24 -23.70 -23.88
N THR A 26 -4.51 -24.64 -23.36
CA THR A 26 -3.07 -24.82 -23.18
C THR A 26 -2.22 -24.49 -24.42
N SER A 27 -1.10 -23.75 -24.23
CA SER A 27 0.18 -24.19 -24.83
C SER A 27 1.35 -23.40 -24.22
N GLY A 28 2.43 -24.09 -23.89
CA GLY A 28 3.54 -23.59 -23.11
C GLY A 28 4.52 -22.71 -23.88
N GLY A 29 5.26 -21.89 -23.09
CA GLY A 29 6.47 -21.19 -23.49
C GLY A 29 7.04 -20.52 -22.24
N PRO A 30 8.36 -20.59 -21.99
CA PRO A 30 8.94 -20.04 -20.77
C PRO A 30 9.02 -18.52 -20.90
N THR A 31 8.12 -17.82 -20.28
CA THR A 31 8.19 -16.36 -20.20
C THR A 31 8.75 -16.00 -18.83
N SER A 32 9.87 -15.30 -18.83
CA SER A 32 10.46 -14.63 -17.68
C SER A 32 9.38 -14.05 -16.79
N ALA A 33 9.35 -14.52 -15.55
CA ALA A 33 8.53 -13.94 -14.51
C ALA A 33 9.05 -12.52 -14.21
N THR A 34 8.52 -11.52 -14.89
CA THR A 34 8.56 -10.15 -14.41
C THR A 34 7.68 -10.15 -13.16
N THR A 35 8.31 -10.17 -12.01
CA THR A 35 7.65 -9.97 -10.73
C THR A 35 7.09 -8.56 -10.74
N VAL A 36 5.83 -8.43 -11.16
CA VAL A 36 5.06 -7.21 -10.94
C VAL A 36 4.86 -7.14 -9.43
N THR A 37 5.68 -6.38 -8.76
CA THR A 37 5.51 -6.03 -7.35
C THR A 37 4.29 -5.11 -7.28
N THR A 38 3.11 -5.72 -7.15
CA THR A 38 1.91 -4.96 -6.82
C THR A 38 2.15 -4.28 -5.46
N PRO A 39 1.92 -2.96 -5.34
CA PRO A 39 2.02 -2.28 -4.06
C PRO A 39 1.10 -2.96 -3.05
N PRO A 40 1.45 -2.96 -1.75
CA PRO A 40 0.61 -3.54 -0.72
C PRO A 40 -0.77 -2.88 -0.77
N VAL A 41 -1.79 -3.69 -1.00
CA VAL A 41 -3.14 -3.19 -1.22
C VAL A 41 -3.76 -2.90 0.14
N SER A 42 -4.04 -1.63 0.40
CA SER A 42 -4.99 -1.26 1.44
C SER A 42 -6.39 -1.48 0.89
N SER A 43 -7.20 -2.27 1.55
CA SER A 43 -8.61 -2.45 1.21
C SER A 43 -9.50 -1.95 2.33
N THR A 44 -10.62 -1.33 1.94
CA THR A 44 -11.74 -1.08 2.85
C THR A 44 -12.65 -2.29 2.78
N GLY A 45 -12.90 -2.91 3.92
CA GLY A 45 -13.74 -4.10 4.02
C GLY A 45 -14.88 -3.91 5.00
N SER A 46 -15.80 -4.85 5.01
CA SER A 46 -16.81 -4.95 6.06
C SER A 46 -16.18 -5.48 7.37
N THR A 47 -16.88 -5.33 8.48
CA THR A 47 -16.46 -5.93 9.77
C THR A 47 -16.27 -7.45 9.63
N ALA A 48 -17.08 -8.13 8.81
CA ALA A 48 -16.93 -9.55 8.55
C ALA A 48 -15.61 -9.90 7.83
N ASP A 49 -15.20 -9.07 6.86
CA ASP A 49 -13.94 -9.25 6.15
C ASP A 49 -12.74 -9.06 7.08
N VAL A 50 -12.79 -8.04 7.93
CA VAL A 50 -11.76 -7.74 8.93
C VAL A 50 -11.63 -8.88 9.94
N LEU A 51 -12.76 -9.42 10.44
CA LEU A 51 -12.79 -10.53 11.37
C LEU A 51 -12.46 -11.89 10.72
N GLY A 52 -12.60 -11.98 9.40
CA GLY A 52 -12.28 -13.18 8.61
C GLY A 52 -10.79 -13.41 8.42
N ILE A 53 -9.92 -12.43 8.69
CA ILE A 53 -8.48 -12.60 8.58
C ILE A 53 -7.95 -13.53 9.65
N LYS A 54 -7.46 -14.68 9.22
CA LYS A 54 -6.84 -15.67 10.12
C LYS A 54 -5.36 -15.30 10.33
N ASN A 55 -4.92 -15.37 11.60
CA ASN A 55 -3.54 -15.09 12.01
C ASN A 55 -3.05 -13.68 11.61
N PRO A 56 -3.72 -12.59 12.02
CA PRO A 56 -3.27 -11.25 11.73
C PRO A 56 -1.93 -10.96 12.38
N LEU A 57 -1.05 -10.26 11.68
CA LEU A 57 0.23 -9.81 12.20
C LEU A 57 0.04 -8.69 13.24
N ALA A 58 -0.94 -7.84 13.02
CA ALA A 58 -1.37 -6.81 13.96
C ALA A 58 -2.84 -6.46 13.77
N THR A 59 -3.55 -6.25 14.89
CA THR A 59 -4.91 -5.70 14.92
C THR A 59 -4.88 -4.41 15.74
N ILE A 60 -5.43 -3.33 15.17
CA ILE A 60 -5.41 -1.98 15.76
C ILE A 60 -6.84 -1.49 15.86
N ASP A 61 -7.28 -1.16 17.05
CA ASP A 61 -8.54 -0.47 17.30
C ASP A 61 -8.35 1.03 17.05
N LEU A 62 -8.92 1.53 15.95
CA LEU A 62 -8.84 2.93 15.54
C LEU A 62 -9.67 3.85 16.45
N THR A 63 -10.60 3.32 17.24
CA THR A 63 -11.43 4.09 18.19
C THR A 63 -10.70 4.33 19.50
N SER A 64 -9.73 3.51 19.82
CA SER A 64 -8.93 3.59 21.06
C SER A 64 -7.90 4.72 21.02
N ASN A 65 -7.38 5.09 22.19
CA ASN A 65 -6.27 6.04 22.29
C ASN A 65 -4.99 5.49 21.65
N ALA A 66 -4.78 4.18 21.68
CA ALA A 66 -3.62 3.54 21.05
C ALA A 66 -3.65 3.64 19.51
N GLY A 67 -4.83 3.67 18.90
CA GLY A 67 -5.01 3.87 17.46
C GLY A 67 -5.15 5.34 17.04
N ALA A 68 -5.15 6.28 17.99
CA ALA A 68 -5.44 7.69 17.72
C ALA A 68 -4.54 8.32 16.65
N ALA A 69 -3.28 7.95 16.60
CA ALA A 69 -2.33 8.43 15.60
C ALA A 69 -2.74 8.11 14.16
N LEU A 70 -3.44 6.98 13.95
CA LEU A 70 -3.89 6.55 12.62
C LEU A 70 -5.21 7.16 12.17
N ARG A 71 -5.79 8.11 12.90
CA ARG A 71 -7.02 8.84 12.51
C ARG A 71 -6.73 10.05 11.61
N ALA A 72 -5.48 10.48 11.54
CA ALA A 72 -5.05 11.58 10.70
C ALA A 72 -4.15 11.08 9.58
N VAL A 73 -4.29 11.67 8.39
CA VAL A 73 -3.40 11.41 7.26
C VAL A 73 -1.97 11.81 7.64
N GLY A 74 -1.02 10.93 7.36
CA GLY A 74 0.37 11.07 7.79
C GLY A 74 0.65 10.61 9.23
N GLY A 75 -0.40 10.33 10.01
CA GLY A 75 -0.25 9.72 11.34
C GLY A 75 0.18 8.26 11.22
N TYR A 76 1.11 7.85 12.08
CA TYR A 76 1.64 6.50 12.09
C TYR A 76 1.85 5.96 13.51
N LEU A 77 1.93 4.66 13.62
CA LEU A 77 2.32 3.98 14.86
C LEU A 77 3.15 2.72 14.55
N VAL A 78 3.81 2.21 15.56
CA VAL A 78 4.55 0.95 15.50
C VAL A 78 3.86 -0.07 16.40
N LYS A 79 3.53 -1.24 15.82
CA LYS A 79 2.96 -2.36 16.57
C LYS A 79 3.56 -3.68 16.08
N ASN A 80 3.98 -4.52 17.00
CA ASN A 80 4.58 -5.84 16.71
C ASN A 80 5.78 -5.79 15.73
N GLY A 81 6.56 -4.69 15.73
CA GLY A 81 7.66 -4.50 14.79
C GLY A 81 7.21 -4.15 13.36
N ILE A 82 5.98 -3.67 13.21
CA ILE A 82 5.40 -3.18 11.98
C ILE A 82 5.11 -1.69 12.13
N VAL A 83 5.55 -0.89 11.17
CA VAL A 83 5.22 0.53 11.04
C VAL A 83 3.96 0.64 10.18
N VAL A 84 2.91 1.23 10.72
CA VAL A 84 1.64 1.42 10.04
C VAL A 84 1.36 2.91 9.94
N VAL A 85 0.96 3.40 8.77
CA VAL A 85 0.65 4.82 8.51
C VAL A 85 -0.68 4.95 7.78
N GLN A 86 -1.44 6.00 8.06
CA GLN A 86 -2.56 6.41 7.23
C GLN A 86 -2.05 7.32 6.10
N VAL A 87 -2.01 6.82 4.87
CA VAL A 87 -1.47 7.56 3.71
C VAL A 87 -2.50 8.49 3.05
N SER A 88 -3.76 8.12 3.15
CA SER A 88 -4.92 8.96 2.83
C SER A 88 -6.11 8.50 3.65
N ALA A 89 -7.21 9.22 3.63
CA ALA A 89 -8.38 8.90 4.45
C ALA A 89 -8.84 7.44 4.23
N GLY A 90 -8.75 6.60 5.27
CA GLY A 90 -9.12 5.19 5.24
C GLY A 90 -8.14 4.26 4.49
N VAL A 91 -7.03 4.79 3.97
CA VAL A 91 -6.01 4.02 3.24
C VAL A 91 -4.74 3.93 4.08
N TYR A 92 -4.24 2.73 4.29
CA TYR A 92 -3.11 2.46 5.17
C TYR A 92 -1.98 1.75 4.42
N ALA A 93 -0.75 2.07 4.78
CA ALA A 93 0.43 1.31 4.38
C ALA A 93 1.09 0.72 5.62
N ALA A 94 1.64 -0.48 5.50
CA ALA A 94 2.29 -1.18 6.59
C ALA A 94 3.58 -1.84 6.10
N VAL A 95 4.68 -1.61 6.80
CA VAL A 95 5.99 -2.21 6.50
C VAL A 95 6.66 -2.74 7.76
N THR A 96 7.65 -3.60 7.60
CA THR A 96 8.48 -4.00 8.73
C THR A 96 9.25 -2.82 9.31
N GLN A 97 9.38 -2.77 10.63
CA GLN A 97 10.25 -1.81 11.31
C GLN A 97 11.74 -2.13 11.11
N THR A 98 12.07 -3.34 10.65
CA THR A 98 13.46 -3.78 10.49
C THR A 98 14.03 -3.27 9.17
N CYS A 99 15.11 -2.51 9.25
CA CYS A 99 15.82 -1.98 8.10
C CYS A 99 16.57 -3.07 7.33
N SER A 100 16.53 -3.05 5.99
CA SER A 100 17.26 -3.99 5.13
C SER A 100 18.73 -3.66 4.96
N HIS A 101 19.14 -2.42 5.19
CA HIS A 101 20.54 -2.00 5.19
C HIS A 101 21.30 -2.69 6.33
N GLU A 102 20.79 -2.55 7.53
CA GLU A 102 21.27 -3.18 8.75
C GLU A 102 20.05 -3.59 9.59
N PRO A 103 19.98 -4.82 10.13
CA PRO A 103 18.76 -5.35 10.76
C PRO A 103 18.45 -4.67 12.11
N LYS A 104 18.24 -3.35 12.06
CA LYS A 104 17.83 -2.52 13.20
C LYS A 104 16.36 -2.14 13.08
N LYS A 105 15.62 -2.21 14.17
CA LYS A 105 14.23 -1.76 14.26
C LYS A 105 14.14 -0.23 14.39
N GLN A 106 14.53 0.48 13.33
CA GLN A 106 14.60 1.94 13.29
C GLN A 106 13.94 2.54 12.04
N VAL A 107 13.14 1.74 11.32
CA VAL A 107 12.29 2.26 10.26
C VAL A 107 11.10 2.98 10.89
N THR A 108 10.83 4.18 10.43
CA THR A 108 9.72 5.05 10.82
C THR A 108 9.07 5.66 9.59
N PHE A 109 7.97 6.37 9.74
CA PHE A 109 7.36 7.14 8.65
C PHE A 109 7.81 8.60 8.69
N ASN A 110 8.11 9.17 7.52
CA ASN A 110 8.51 10.56 7.37
C ASN A 110 7.87 11.17 6.12
N VAL A 111 6.93 12.07 6.32
CA VAL A 111 6.16 12.84 5.32
C VAL A 111 5.41 11.93 4.34
N ASN A 112 6.08 11.27 3.41
CA ASN A 112 5.49 10.45 2.34
C ASN A 112 6.28 9.19 2.01
N GLU A 113 7.16 8.77 2.92
CA GLU A 113 8.02 7.60 2.74
C GLU A 113 8.40 6.97 4.08
N PHE A 114 8.86 5.74 4.06
CA PHE A 114 9.48 5.12 5.21
C PHE A 114 10.98 5.44 5.23
N TYR A 115 11.49 5.72 6.42
CA TYR A 115 12.85 6.19 6.63
C TYR A 115 13.49 5.45 7.80
N CYS A 116 14.71 4.96 7.62
CA CYS A 116 15.48 4.36 8.70
C CYS A 116 16.35 5.42 9.38
N THR A 117 16.08 5.68 10.65
CA THR A 117 16.80 6.73 11.43
C THR A 117 18.24 6.37 11.74
N ALA A 118 18.66 5.11 11.59
CA ALA A 118 20.04 4.69 11.84
C ALA A 118 21.04 5.28 10.81
N HIS A 119 20.75 5.10 9.51
CA HIS A 119 21.71 5.43 8.46
C HIS A 119 21.06 6.11 7.24
N GLY A 120 19.79 6.46 7.30
CA GLY A 120 19.12 7.18 6.22
C GLY A 120 18.68 6.32 5.03
N ALA A 121 18.48 5.01 5.22
CA ALA A 121 17.83 4.19 4.20
C ALA A 121 16.40 4.66 3.98
N ARG A 122 15.97 4.80 2.71
CA ARG A 122 14.67 5.34 2.30
C ARG A 122 13.89 4.30 1.53
N PHE A 123 12.58 4.22 1.81
CA PHE A 123 11.70 3.21 1.21
C PHE A 123 10.37 3.84 0.80
N GLY A 124 9.80 3.35 -0.30
CA GLY A 124 8.47 3.71 -0.75
C GLY A 124 7.38 3.20 0.20
N LEU A 125 6.14 3.62 -0.04
CA LEU A 125 4.97 3.14 0.73
C LEU A 125 4.72 1.64 0.51
N ASP A 126 5.20 1.10 -0.59
CA ASP A 126 5.20 -0.32 -0.97
C ASP A 126 6.42 -1.11 -0.44
N GLY A 127 7.28 -0.46 0.34
CA GLY A 127 8.52 -1.04 0.84
C GLY A 127 9.67 -1.05 -0.17
N SER A 128 9.48 -0.57 -1.40
CA SER A 128 10.55 -0.48 -2.40
C SER A 128 11.68 0.45 -1.96
N GLY A 129 12.91 0.14 -2.33
CA GLY A 129 14.07 0.97 -2.01
C GLY A 129 14.12 2.25 -2.82
N LYS A 130 14.39 3.39 -2.18
CA LYS A 130 14.47 4.72 -2.81
C LYS A 130 15.87 5.31 -2.87
N ASN A 131 16.83 4.70 -2.19
CA ASN A 131 18.25 5.11 -2.24
C ASN A 131 19.18 3.89 -2.13
N SER A 132 20.49 4.10 -2.26
CA SER A 132 21.48 3.02 -2.22
C SER A 132 21.42 2.20 -0.92
N LEU A 133 21.21 2.84 0.22
CA LEU A 133 21.10 2.18 1.54
C LEU A 133 19.81 1.37 1.68
N GLY A 134 18.75 1.78 0.98
CA GLY A 134 17.46 1.08 0.96
C GLY A 134 17.28 0.14 -0.23
N SER A 135 18.27 -0.05 -1.10
CA SER A 135 18.14 -0.70 -2.41
C SER A 135 17.51 -2.10 -2.39
N ARG A 136 17.65 -2.83 -1.28
CA ARG A 136 17.02 -4.16 -1.08
C ARG A 136 15.53 -4.09 -0.77
N GLY A 137 14.98 -2.88 -0.54
CA GLY A 137 13.61 -2.74 -0.05
C GLY A 137 13.38 -3.33 1.35
N ILE A 138 12.17 -3.24 1.85
CA ILE A 138 11.72 -3.86 3.11
C ILE A 138 10.38 -4.56 2.90
N ALA A 139 10.06 -5.53 3.75
CA ALA A 139 8.79 -6.23 3.66
C ALA A 139 7.61 -5.28 3.90
N ALA A 140 6.67 -5.29 2.99
CA ALA A 140 5.40 -4.60 3.10
C ALA A 140 4.27 -5.61 3.31
N TYR A 141 3.22 -5.20 4.01
CA TYR A 141 2.11 -6.04 4.45
C TYR A 141 0.79 -5.50 3.92
N LYS A 142 -0.16 -6.38 3.70
CA LYS A 142 -1.53 -6.00 3.34
C LYS A 142 -2.26 -5.44 4.54
N THR A 143 -3.18 -4.53 4.30
CA THR A 143 -4.03 -3.93 5.32
C THR A 143 -5.49 -3.96 4.89
N ILE A 144 -6.39 -4.17 5.85
CA ILE A 144 -7.83 -4.07 5.67
C ILE A 144 -8.45 -3.36 6.87
N SER A 145 -9.41 -2.47 6.63
CA SER A 145 -10.09 -1.72 7.69
C SER A 145 -11.58 -1.58 7.42
N ASP A 146 -12.38 -1.65 8.48
CA ASP A 146 -13.81 -1.32 8.51
C ASP A 146 -14.10 0.09 9.05
N GLY A 147 -13.04 0.90 9.23
CA GLY A 147 -13.11 2.25 9.81
C GLY A 147 -13.07 2.28 11.34
N LYS A 148 -13.21 1.16 12.03
CA LYS A 148 -13.07 1.01 13.49
C LYS A 148 -11.87 0.15 13.84
N THR A 149 -11.67 -0.90 13.08
CA THR A 149 -10.59 -1.87 13.24
C THR A 149 -9.73 -1.88 12.00
N LEU A 150 -8.43 -1.87 12.18
CA LEU A 150 -7.43 -2.05 11.13
C LEU A 150 -6.67 -3.35 11.40
N VAL A 151 -6.61 -4.21 10.40
CA VAL A 151 -5.86 -5.47 10.45
C VAL A 151 -4.73 -5.43 9.44
N VAL A 152 -3.55 -5.86 9.87
CA VAL A 152 -2.35 -6.07 9.05
C VAL A 152 -2.08 -7.56 8.93
N TYR A 153 -1.85 -8.09 7.69
CA TYR A 153 -1.69 -9.52 7.39
C TYR A 153 -0.78 -9.78 6.19
#